data_a015c4682812fc19e0839787b6a87965
#
_entry.id   a015c4682812fc19e0839787b6a87965
#
_cell.length_a   1.000
_cell.length_b   1.000
_cell.length_c   1.000
_cell.angle_alpha   90.00
_cell.angle_beta   90.00
_cell.angle_gamma   90.00
#
_symmetry.space_group_name_H-M   'P 1'
#
loop_
_entity.id
_entity.type
_entity.pdbx_description
1 polymer ?
#
loop_
_entity_poly.entity_id
_entity_poly.type
_entity_poly.pdbx_seq_one_letter_code
_entity_poly.pdbx_strand_id
1 'polypeptide(L)'
;MVAGLCLAGSAEAAVQAGTPAATVIAVPPMTTPDTGSKGNEMLSMAWQATQLIAQDLRETAEVMPLTPDRKDYYSYPEVTAPSFPKWRDKGAKALITGFVRAGSDGRLTVGCYVYDVDKGRELGRKGFAVAPSDWRRAAHKCSGLAYQAITGAPGPFDSRIAYVAESGVGDARVKRIALMDTDGFNHRYVTAGDTVVLTPHLSPKANRLAYVSFEGGTPQVRILDIASHEQRPLVANGAMTFAPRYSSDGSKIVFSMMLGANSDIYVVNANGGLPQRLTTSPGIDTDPSFSPDGSKIVFESDRSGSQQLYVMNADGSNERRISFGGGWYAAPEWSPDGNLIAYTRRSAGARQIGIMNPDGTGEKTLTRGPADDSPSWAASSREIMFERADASGRPALFRLTLDGSEPRRMNIPQAGSDPDWSGSID
;
A
#
# COMPACT_ATOMS: atom_id res chain seq x y z
N MET A 1 -7.12 29.76 60.72
CA MET A 1 -7.67 30.74 59.77
C MET A 1 -6.86 30.75 58.57
N VAL A 2 -7.52 30.73 57.44
CA VAL A 2 -7.20 30.79 56.01
C VAL A 2 -7.03 29.44 55.33
N ALA A 3 -8.16 29.02 54.71
CA ALA A 3 -8.29 27.93 53.80
C ALA A 3 -7.69 28.34 52.41
N GLY A 4 -6.82 27.52 51.83
CA GLY A 4 -6.38 27.60 50.45
C GLY A 4 -7.11 26.58 49.60
N LEU A 5 -8.04 27.05 48.79
CA LEU A 5 -8.78 26.28 47.79
C LEU A 5 -7.84 26.00 46.64
N CYS A 6 -7.42 24.75 46.40
CA CYS A 6 -6.82 24.34 45.14
C CYS A 6 -7.93 23.98 44.14
N LEU A 7 -8.11 24.82 43.14
CA LEU A 7 -8.90 24.56 41.97
C LEU A 7 -8.18 23.51 41.12
N ALA A 8 -8.70 22.30 41.11
CA ALA A 8 -8.37 21.31 40.09
C ALA A 8 -9.11 21.69 38.79
N GLY A 9 -8.39 22.33 37.89
CA GLY A 9 -8.86 22.64 36.53
C GLY A 9 -8.82 21.38 35.67
N SER A 10 -9.99 20.96 35.26
CA SER A 10 -10.29 19.93 34.26
C SER A 10 -9.58 20.17 32.94
N ALA A 11 -8.69 19.24 32.57
CA ALA A 11 -8.13 19.09 31.21
C ALA A 11 -8.53 17.73 30.67
N GLU A 12 -9.83 17.48 30.54
CA GLU A 12 -10.42 16.37 29.83
C GLU A 12 -11.46 16.90 28.84
N ALA A 13 -10.98 17.46 27.72
CA ALA A 13 -11.78 17.73 26.55
C ALA A 13 -10.86 17.79 25.32
N ALA A 14 -10.11 16.73 25.04
CA ALA A 14 -9.46 16.54 23.76
C ALA A 14 -10.29 15.55 22.93
N VAL A 15 -11.27 16.15 22.22
CA VAL A 15 -11.64 15.86 20.83
C VAL A 15 -11.72 14.38 20.47
N GLN A 16 -12.86 13.78 20.69
CA GLN A 16 -13.44 12.87 19.69
C GLN A 16 -13.84 13.73 18.48
N ALA A 17 -12.91 14.02 17.60
CA ALA A 17 -13.25 14.41 16.23
C ALA A 17 -13.87 13.17 15.61
N GLY A 18 -15.19 13.13 15.53
CA GLY A 18 -15.91 12.09 14.81
C GLY A 18 -15.35 12.02 13.39
N THR A 19 -15.07 10.81 12.91
CA THR A 19 -14.67 10.58 11.52
C THR A 19 -15.64 11.36 10.63
N PRO A 20 -15.16 12.23 9.72
CA PRO A 20 -16.06 12.97 8.85
C PRO A 20 -16.91 11.96 8.07
N ALA A 21 -18.21 12.19 7.99
CA ALA A 21 -19.12 11.31 7.28
C ALA A 21 -18.63 11.13 5.84
N ALA A 22 -18.59 9.87 5.36
CA ALA A 22 -18.14 9.56 4.01
C ALA A 22 -18.92 10.36 2.96
N THR A 23 -18.21 10.89 1.96
CA THR A 23 -18.80 11.64 0.88
C THR A 23 -19.63 10.72 -0.02
N VAL A 24 -20.93 10.93 -0.11
CA VAL A 24 -21.83 10.18 -1.00
C VAL A 24 -21.54 10.57 -2.45
N ILE A 25 -21.30 9.58 -3.30
CA ILE A 25 -21.00 9.77 -4.72
C ILE A 25 -21.92 8.94 -5.60
N ALA A 26 -22.21 9.44 -6.81
CA ALA A 26 -22.95 8.71 -7.82
C ALA A 26 -21.99 8.15 -8.88
N VAL A 27 -22.15 6.86 -9.20
CA VAL A 27 -21.40 6.17 -10.26
C VAL A 27 -22.42 5.48 -11.17
N PRO A 28 -23.11 6.24 -12.05
CA PRO A 28 -24.04 5.63 -12.99
C PRO A 28 -23.33 4.76 -14.03
N PRO A 29 -24.04 3.85 -14.73
CA PRO A 29 -23.45 3.01 -15.75
C PRO A 29 -22.69 3.82 -16.79
N MET A 30 -21.41 3.52 -16.99
CA MET A 30 -20.64 4.10 -18.09
C MET A 30 -21.26 3.71 -19.43
N THR A 31 -21.09 4.54 -20.45
CA THR A 31 -21.67 4.38 -21.78
C THR A 31 -20.61 4.11 -22.85
N THR A 32 -21.01 4.10 -24.12
CA THR A 32 -20.10 4.01 -25.28
C THR A 32 -20.60 4.86 -26.43
N PRO A 33 -19.70 5.46 -27.25
CA PRO A 33 -20.05 6.02 -28.54
C PRO A 33 -20.12 4.98 -29.65
N ASP A 34 -19.64 3.74 -29.42
CA ASP A 34 -19.63 2.66 -30.41
C ASP A 34 -21.05 2.14 -30.66
N THR A 35 -21.32 1.62 -31.85
CA THR A 35 -22.64 1.14 -32.30
C THR A 35 -22.58 -0.31 -32.81
N GLY A 36 -23.73 -0.92 -32.99
CA GLY A 36 -23.84 -2.30 -33.49
C GLY A 36 -23.30 -3.34 -32.51
N SER A 37 -22.78 -4.46 -33.01
CA SER A 37 -22.24 -5.54 -32.18
C SER A 37 -21.08 -5.06 -31.29
N LYS A 38 -20.21 -4.24 -31.83
CA LYS A 38 -19.09 -3.62 -31.10
C LYS A 38 -19.60 -2.72 -29.97
N GLY A 39 -20.66 -1.95 -30.22
CA GLY A 39 -21.30 -1.14 -29.19
C GLY A 39 -21.85 -1.98 -28.03
N ASN A 40 -22.47 -3.13 -28.31
CA ASN A 40 -22.97 -4.03 -27.27
C ASN A 40 -21.84 -4.61 -26.41
N GLU A 41 -20.72 -4.99 -27.02
CA GLU A 41 -19.54 -5.44 -26.30
C GLU A 41 -18.98 -4.34 -25.39
N MET A 42 -18.82 -3.13 -25.93
CA MET A 42 -18.34 -1.97 -25.17
C MET A 42 -19.29 -1.56 -24.02
N LEU A 43 -20.59 -1.66 -24.19
CA LEU A 43 -21.58 -1.44 -23.13
C LEU A 43 -21.46 -2.49 -22.00
N SER A 44 -21.22 -3.74 -22.36
CA SER A 44 -20.96 -4.80 -21.36
C SER A 44 -19.71 -4.49 -20.54
N MET A 45 -18.65 -4.08 -21.21
CA MET A 45 -17.38 -3.70 -20.55
C MET A 45 -17.54 -2.40 -19.73
N ALA A 46 -18.28 -1.43 -20.22
CA ALA A 46 -18.60 -0.19 -19.52
C ALA A 46 -19.36 -0.46 -18.21
N TRP A 47 -20.28 -1.42 -18.21
CA TRP A 47 -20.97 -1.87 -17.00
C TRP A 47 -19.99 -2.54 -16.01
N GLN A 48 -19.10 -3.41 -16.46
CA GLN A 48 -18.09 -4.04 -15.61
C GLN A 48 -17.14 -2.99 -15.01
N ALA A 49 -16.71 -2.01 -15.81
CA ALA A 49 -15.88 -0.90 -15.32
C ALA A 49 -16.60 -0.07 -14.26
N THR A 50 -17.90 0.22 -14.47
CA THR A 50 -18.74 0.93 -13.47
C THR A 50 -18.77 0.18 -12.13
N GLN A 51 -19.02 -1.13 -12.19
CA GLN A 51 -19.09 -1.95 -10.98
C GLN A 51 -17.74 -1.96 -10.24
N LEU A 52 -16.64 -2.08 -10.97
CA LEU A 52 -15.31 -2.08 -10.39
C LEU A 52 -14.98 -0.72 -9.75
N ILE A 53 -15.25 0.40 -10.42
CA ILE A 53 -15.05 1.74 -9.87
C ILE A 53 -15.87 1.93 -8.58
N ALA A 54 -17.13 1.50 -8.58
CA ALA A 54 -17.97 1.60 -7.39
C ALA A 54 -17.49 0.66 -6.26
N GLN A 55 -16.92 -0.49 -6.59
CA GLN A 55 -16.32 -1.39 -5.61
C GLN A 55 -15.06 -0.78 -5.00
N ASP A 56 -14.11 -0.31 -5.82
CA ASP A 56 -12.88 0.34 -5.38
C ASP A 56 -13.17 1.45 -4.37
N LEU A 57 -14.06 2.37 -4.75
CA LEU A 57 -14.39 3.52 -3.93
C LEU A 57 -15.13 3.14 -2.63
N ARG A 58 -15.92 2.05 -2.63
CA ARG A 58 -16.60 1.54 -1.43
C ARG A 58 -15.63 0.96 -0.40
N GLU A 59 -14.48 0.48 -0.86
CA GLU A 59 -13.46 -0.08 0.04
C GLU A 59 -12.72 0.99 0.83
N THR A 60 -12.86 2.27 0.45
CA THR A 60 -12.31 3.40 1.21
C THR A 60 -13.30 3.91 2.26
N ALA A 61 -12.80 4.52 3.33
CA ALA A 61 -13.66 5.07 4.38
C ALA A 61 -14.23 6.47 4.03
N GLU A 62 -13.58 7.19 3.12
CA GLU A 62 -13.87 8.60 2.84
C GLU A 62 -14.98 8.83 1.81
N VAL A 63 -15.27 7.83 0.98
CA VAL A 63 -16.29 7.93 -0.06
C VAL A 63 -17.27 6.76 0.00
N MET A 64 -18.53 7.05 -0.25
CA MET A 64 -19.61 6.07 -0.25
C MET A 64 -20.35 6.11 -1.59
N PRO A 65 -20.07 5.21 -2.53
CA PRO A 65 -20.77 5.15 -3.79
C PRO A 65 -22.20 4.66 -3.61
N LEU A 66 -23.15 5.34 -4.24
CA LEU A 66 -24.48 4.80 -4.47
C LEU A 66 -24.36 3.51 -5.27
N THR A 67 -25.20 2.52 -4.97
CA THR A 67 -25.23 1.28 -5.76
C THR A 67 -25.55 1.59 -7.22
N PRO A 68 -24.69 1.21 -8.19
CA PRO A 68 -24.98 1.43 -9.60
C PRO A 68 -26.28 0.72 -10.02
N ASP A 69 -27.19 1.45 -10.68
CA ASP A 69 -28.43 0.90 -11.24
C ASP A 69 -28.44 1.11 -12.75
N ARG A 70 -28.72 0.05 -13.52
CA ARG A 70 -28.84 0.12 -14.98
C ARG A 70 -29.93 1.11 -15.45
N LYS A 71 -30.92 1.40 -14.61
CA LYS A 71 -31.96 2.42 -14.89
C LYS A 71 -31.41 3.84 -14.89
N ASP A 72 -30.24 4.06 -14.29
CA ASP A 72 -29.56 5.35 -14.27
C ASP A 72 -28.71 5.60 -15.52
N TYR A 73 -28.95 4.82 -16.59
CA TYR A 73 -28.29 4.99 -17.88
C TYR A 73 -28.42 6.43 -18.41
N TYR A 74 -27.37 6.89 -19.06
CA TYR A 74 -27.32 8.19 -19.76
C TYR A 74 -26.67 8.02 -21.15
N SER A 75 -26.96 8.94 -22.06
CA SER A 75 -26.41 8.91 -23.41
C SER A 75 -24.95 9.40 -23.45
N TYR A 76 -24.21 9.03 -24.50
CA TYR A 76 -22.80 9.43 -24.63
C TYR A 76 -22.56 10.95 -24.52
N PRO A 77 -23.39 11.85 -25.13
CA PRO A 77 -23.25 13.29 -24.94
C PRO A 77 -23.38 13.77 -23.49
N GLU A 78 -24.15 13.07 -22.65
CA GLU A 78 -24.34 13.43 -21.24
C GLU A 78 -23.11 13.13 -20.38
N VAL A 79 -22.11 12.40 -20.91
CA VAL A 79 -20.81 12.19 -20.21
C VAL A 79 -20.18 13.54 -19.87
N THR A 80 -20.23 14.49 -20.81
CA THR A 80 -19.60 15.82 -20.67
C THR A 80 -20.58 16.93 -20.27
N ALA A 81 -21.87 16.63 -20.28
CA ALA A 81 -22.92 17.59 -19.92
C ALA A 81 -24.03 16.91 -19.08
N PRO A 82 -23.66 16.38 -17.87
CA PRO A 82 -24.59 15.62 -17.07
C PRO A 82 -25.68 16.49 -16.43
N SER A 83 -26.87 15.92 -16.20
CA SER A 83 -27.92 16.52 -15.40
C SER A 83 -27.66 16.30 -13.90
N PHE A 84 -27.40 17.35 -13.15
CA PHE A 84 -27.09 17.30 -11.73
C PHE A 84 -28.29 17.15 -10.79
N PRO A 85 -29.51 17.70 -11.07
CA PRO A 85 -30.65 17.63 -10.13
C PRO A 85 -30.95 16.20 -9.64
N LYS A 86 -31.02 15.25 -10.58
CA LYS A 86 -31.26 13.83 -10.27
C LYS A 86 -30.29 13.26 -9.21
N TRP A 87 -29.03 13.65 -9.27
CA TRP A 87 -27.99 13.15 -8.35
C TRP A 87 -28.01 13.87 -7.02
N ARG A 88 -28.33 15.16 -7.05
CA ARG A 88 -28.53 15.96 -5.84
C ARG A 88 -29.70 15.42 -5.01
N ASP A 89 -30.83 15.07 -5.66
CA ASP A 89 -31.99 14.48 -5.01
C ASP A 89 -31.68 13.10 -4.37
N LYS A 90 -30.70 12.36 -4.92
CA LYS A 90 -30.18 11.12 -4.34
C LYS A 90 -29.12 11.36 -3.24
N GLY A 91 -28.81 12.61 -2.91
CA GLY A 91 -27.84 12.98 -1.87
C GLY A 91 -26.38 12.90 -2.30
N ALA A 92 -26.08 12.68 -3.59
CA ALA A 92 -24.71 12.63 -4.07
C ALA A 92 -24.06 14.02 -4.09
N LYS A 93 -22.82 14.11 -3.60
CA LYS A 93 -21.99 15.31 -3.63
C LYS A 93 -21.04 15.33 -4.83
N ALA A 94 -20.67 14.15 -5.33
CA ALA A 94 -19.90 14.01 -6.54
C ALA A 94 -20.56 13.03 -7.51
N LEU A 95 -20.28 13.20 -8.80
CA LEU A 95 -20.77 12.34 -9.88
C LEU A 95 -19.58 11.90 -10.73
N ILE A 96 -19.49 10.60 -10.98
CA ILE A 96 -18.49 10.02 -11.88
C ILE A 96 -19.22 9.51 -13.11
N THR A 97 -19.03 10.17 -14.26
CA THR A 97 -19.49 9.69 -15.56
C THR A 97 -18.33 9.16 -16.38
N GLY A 98 -18.62 8.39 -17.42
CA GLY A 98 -17.55 7.87 -18.25
C GLY A 98 -18.03 7.08 -19.45
N PHE A 99 -17.08 6.63 -20.23
CA PHE A 99 -17.33 5.80 -21.41
C PHE A 99 -16.22 4.77 -21.64
N VAL A 100 -16.57 3.70 -22.34
CA VAL A 100 -15.62 2.75 -22.89
C VAL A 100 -15.74 2.78 -24.41
N ARG A 101 -14.63 2.93 -25.11
CA ARG A 101 -14.55 3.01 -26.56
C ARG A 101 -13.42 2.14 -27.10
N ALA A 102 -13.69 1.42 -28.16
CA ALA A 102 -12.66 0.70 -28.89
C ALA A 102 -11.93 1.63 -29.89
N GLY A 103 -10.62 1.68 -29.82
CA GLY A 103 -9.79 2.40 -30.77
C GLY A 103 -9.63 1.66 -32.09
N SER A 104 -9.27 2.38 -33.17
CA SER A 104 -8.91 1.81 -34.46
C SER A 104 -7.58 1.05 -34.43
N ASP A 105 -6.75 1.32 -33.42
CA ASP A 105 -5.47 0.68 -33.17
C ASP A 105 -5.59 -0.61 -32.32
N GLY A 106 -6.81 -1.08 -32.05
CA GLY A 106 -7.08 -2.26 -31.24
C GLY A 106 -7.03 -2.04 -29.72
N ARG A 107 -6.74 -0.81 -29.26
CA ARG A 107 -6.76 -0.46 -27.83
C ARG A 107 -8.17 -0.08 -27.38
N LEU A 108 -8.38 -0.18 -26.07
CA LEU A 108 -9.56 0.38 -25.42
C LEU A 108 -9.23 1.74 -24.79
N THR A 109 -10.18 2.66 -24.84
CA THR A 109 -10.13 3.89 -24.04
C THR A 109 -11.26 3.85 -23.00
N VAL A 110 -10.91 3.92 -21.73
CA VAL A 110 -11.83 4.18 -20.62
C VAL A 110 -11.70 5.66 -20.29
N GLY A 111 -12.74 6.44 -20.57
CA GLY A 111 -12.80 7.88 -20.28
C GLY A 111 -13.59 8.14 -19.02
N CYS A 112 -13.07 8.99 -18.14
CA CYS A 112 -13.66 9.32 -16.86
C CYS A 112 -13.77 10.81 -16.66
N TYR A 113 -14.89 11.24 -16.08
CA TYR A 113 -15.19 12.61 -15.71
C TYR A 113 -15.72 12.62 -14.29
N VAL A 114 -15.23 13.53 -13.48
CA VAL A 114 -15.62 13.71 -12.09
C VAL A 114 -16.21 15.11 -11.93
N TYR A 115 -17.38 15.21 -11.32
CA TYR A 115 -18.10 16.46 -11.15
C TYR A 115 -18.48 16.70 -9.69
N ASP A 116 -18.46 17.97 -9.27
CA ASP A 116 -19.09 18.47 -8.06
C ASP A 116 -20.59 18.68 -8.36
N VAL A 117 -21.45 17.92 -7.70
CA VAL A 117 -22.90 17.92 -7.96
C VAL A 117 -23.57 19.22 -7.47
N ASP A 118 -23.10 19.74 -6.33
CA ASP A 118 -23.67 20.97 -5.75
C ASP A 118 -23.33 22.20 -6.60
N LYS A 119 -22.08 22.30 -7.07
CA LYS A 119 -21.58 23.43 -7.86
C LYS A 119 -21.80 23.27 -9.36
N GLY A 120 -22.16 22.07 -9.83
CA GLY A 120 -22.37 21.78 -11.25
C GLY A 120 -21.11 21.95 -12.10
N ARG A 121 -19.92 21.70 -11.56
CA ARG A 121 -18.63 21.90 -12.25
C ARG A 121 -17.81 20.63 -12.30
N GLU A 122 -17.00 20.51 -13.34
CA GLU A 122 -16.01 19.45 -13.48
C GLU A 122 -14.89 19.63 -12.44
N LEU A 123 -14.50 18.53 -11.78
CA LEU A 123 -13.37 18.43 -10.86
C LEU A 123 -12.14 17.83 -11.53
N GLY A 124 -12.34 16.97 -12.53
CA GLY A 124 -11.26 16.33 -13.27
C GLY A 124 -11.78 15.39 -14.36
N ARG A 125 -10.93 15.16 -15.36
CA ARG A 125 -11.19 14.19 -16.44
C ARG A 125 -9.90 13.58 -16.95
N LYS A 126 -9.96 12.33 -17.37
CA LYS A 126 -8.85 11.64 -18.05
C LYS A 126 -9.36 10.47 -18.87
N GLY A 127 -8.72 10.20 -20.00
CA GLY A 127 -8.91 9.00 -20.80
C GLY A 127 -7.69 8.10 -20.67
N PHE A 128 -7.92 6.80 -20.44
CA PHE A 128 -6.88 5.79 -20.26
C PHE A 128 -6.96 4.81 -21.42
N ALA A 129 -5.96 4.84 -22.31
CA ALA A 129 -5.86 3.95 -23.45
C ALA A 129 -4.99 2.73 -23.10
N VAL A 130 -5.58 1.53 -23.10
CA VAL A 130 -4.97 0.27 -22.66
C VAL A 130 -5.21 -0.85 -23.65
N ALA A 131 -4.46 -1.96 -23.54
CA ALA A 131 -4.84 -3.20 -24.22
C ALA A 131 -6.19 -3.71 -23.70
N PRO A 132 -7.01 -4.41 -24.50
CA PRO A 132 -8.30 -4.93 -24.05
C PRO A 132 -8.24 -5.80 -22.79
N SER A 133 -7.15 -6.57 -22.60
CA SER A 133 -6.89 -7.34 -21.38
C SER A 133 -6.73 -6.48 -20.12
N ASP A 134 -6.31 -5.23 -20.27
CA ASP A 134 -5.93 -4.35 -19.17
C ASP A 134 -7.06 -3.36 -18.78
N TRP A 135 -8.29 -3.61 -19.21
CA TRP A 135 -9.44 -2.75 -18.94
C TRP A 135 -9.66 -2.49 -17.44
N ARG A 136 -9.38 -3.48 -16.59
CA ARG A 136 -9.48 -3.33 -15.13
C ARG A 136 -8.53 -2.25 -14.62
N ARG A 137 -7.28 -2.26 -15.09
CA ARG A 137 -6.30 -1.22 -14.76
C ARG A 137 -6.77 0.18 -15.15
N ALA A 138 -7.41 0.33 -16.33
CA ALA A 138 -8.00 1.61 -16.72
C ALA A 138 -9.15 2.03 -15.79
N ALA A 139 -9.98 1.09 -15.32
CA ALA A 139 -11.03 1.35 -14.35
C ALA A 139 -10.45 1.75 -12.97
N HIS A 140 -9.42 1.07 -12.47
CA HIS A 140 -8.69 1.46 -11.26
C HIS A 140 -8.07 2.86 -11.34
N LYS A 141 -7.54 3.24 -12.52
CA LYS A 141 -7.06 4.62 -12.78
C LYS A 141 -8.22 5.64 -12.74
N CYS A 142 -9.40 5.26 -13.19
CA CYS A 142 -10.61 6.09 -13.02
C CYS A 142 -10.98 6.26 -11.54
N SER A 143 -10.96 5.18 -10.77
CA SER A 143 -11.18 5.22 -9.32
C SER A 143 -10.17 6.15 -8.64
N GLY A 144 -8.90 6.07 -9.01
CA GLY A 144 -7.83 6.94 -8.51
C GLY A 144 -8.05 8.42 -8.83
N LEU A 145 -8.41 8.72 -10.08
CA LEU A 145 -8.76 10.08 -10.50
C LEU A 145 -9.92 10.64 -9.67
N ALA A 146 -10.98 9.84 -9.50
CA ALA A 146 -12.17 10.25 -8.76
C ALA A 146 -11.85 10.46 -7.27
N TYR A 147 -11.16 9.52 -6.66
CA TYR A 147 -10.77 9.61 -5.27
C TYR A 147 -9.90 10.85 -4.99
N GLN A 148 -8.89 11.10 -5.82
CA GLN A 148 -8.03 12.28 -5.71
C GLN A 148 -8.81 13.59 -5.89
N ALA A 149 -9.72 13.64 -6.87
CA ALA A 149 -10.54 14.84 -7.12
C ALA A 149 -11.49 15.17 -5.94
N ILE A 150 -11.94 14.15 -5.21
CA ILE A 150 -12.88 14.28 -4.10
C ILE A 150 -12.16 14.51 -2.77
N THR A 151 -11.08 13.78 -2.50
CA THR A 151 -10.41 13.74 -1.18
C THR A 151 -9.11 14.54 -1.12
N GLY A 152 -8.53 14.88 -2.28
CA GLY A 152 -7.21 15.50 -2.40
C GLY A 152 -6.03 14.55 -2.24
N ALA A 153 -6.26 13.28 -1.87
CA ALA A 153 -5.22 12.27 -1.69
C ALA A 153 -5.15 11.30 -2.89
N PRO A 154 -3.98 10.71 -3.21
CA PRO A 154 -3.89 9.66 -4.23
C PRO A 154 -4.70 8.43 -3.81
N GLY A 155 -5.36 7.78 -4.77
CA GLY A 155 -6.08 6.53 -4.51
C GLY A 155 -5.14 5.32 -4.54
N PRO A 156 -5.43 4.25 -3.80
CA PRO A 156 -4.59 3.04 -3.75
C PRO A 156 -4.87 2.05 -4.88
N PHE A 157 -5.76 2.34 -5.82
CA PHE A 157 -6.41 1.34 -6.68
C PHE A 157 -5.52 0.83 -7.82
N ASP A 158 -4.75 1.67 -8.52
CA ASP A 158 -3.80 1.27 -9.55
C ASP A 158 -2.43 0.97 -8.94
N SER A 159 -2.39 0.02 -8.01
CA SER A 159 -1.18 -0.45 -7.35
C SER A 159 -1.16 -1.98 -7.27
N ARG A 160 -0.01 -2.54 -6.92
CA ARG A 160 0.19 -3.99 -6.79
C ARG A 160 0.57 -4.37 -5.38
N ILE A 161 0.19 -5.57 -5.03
CA ILE A 161 0.59 -6.21 -3.78
C ILE A 161 1.53 -7.36 -4.13
N ALA A 162 2.72 -7.35 -3.52
CA ALA A 162 3.59 -8.50 -3.43
C ALA A 162 3.45 -9.11 -2.04
N TYR A 163 3.52 -10.42 -1.92
CA TYR A 163 3.51 -11.09 -0.62
C TYR A 163 4.11 -12.49 -0.72
N VAL A 164 4.52 -13.05 0.39
CA VAL A 164 4.95 -14.44 0.48
C VAL A 164 3.73 -15.33 0.64
N ALA A 165 3.37 -16.05 -0.42
CA ALA A 165 2.29 -17.05 -0.41
C ALA A 165 2.82 -18.36 0.16
N GLU A 166 2.14 -18.91 1.18
CA GLU A 166 2.54 -20.12 1.87
C GLU A 166 1.55 -21.26 1.64
N SER A 167 2.06 -22.42 1.26
CA SER A 167 1.30 -23.65 1.10
C SER A 167 1.99 -24.84 1.78
N GLY A 168 1.27 -25.94 2.02
CA GLY A 168 1.78 -27.08 2.75
C GLY A 168 1.86 -26.83 4.27
N VAL A 169 2.36 -27.83 5.00
CA VAL A 169 2.53 -27.79 6.47
C VAL A 169 3.87 -28.46 6.86
N GLY A 170 4.45 -28.04 7.97
CA GLY A 170 5.73 -28.59 8.46
C GLY A 170 6.84 -28.48 7.41
N ASP A 171 7.57 -29.57 7.20
CA ASP A 171 8.70 -29.64 6.26
C ASP A 171 8.27 -29.57 4.78
N ALA A 172 6.99 -29.81 4.49
CA ALA A 172 6.43 -29.66 3.15
C ALA A 172 5.93 -28.22 2.87
N ARG A 173 6.25 -27.24 3.73
CA ARG A 173 5.90 -25.84 3.53
C ARG A 173 6.66 -25.25 2.35
N VAL A 174 5.93 -24.74 1.38
CA VAL A 174 6.46 -24.06 0.21
C VAL A 174 6.13 -22.57 0.31
N LYS A 175 7.13 -21.72 0.13
CA LYS A 175 7.00 -20.27 0.07
C LYS A 175 7.26 -19.78 -1.34
N ARG A 176 6.37 -18.95 -1.85
CA ARG A 176 6.49 -18.31 -3.17
C ARG A 176 6.15 -16.85 -3.06
N ILE A 177 6.81 -16.01 -3.82
CA ILE A 177 6.34 -14.64 -3.95
C ILE A 177 5.19 -14.63 -4.96
N ALA A 178 4.06 -14.10 -4.53
CA ALA A 178 2.89 -13.84 -5.34
C ALA A 178 2.75 -12.34 -5.59
N LEU A 179 2.21 -12.00 -6.76
CA LEU A 179 1.77 -10.67 -7.14
C LEU A 179 0.27 -10.70 -7.42
N MET A 180 -0.42 -9.62 -7.05
CA MET A 180 -1.82 -9.40 -7.39
C MET A 180 -2.12 -7.90 -7.47
N ASP A 181 -3.24 -7.54 -8.06
CA ASP A 181 -3.80 -6.20 -7.98
C ASP A 181 -4.45 -6.00 -6.59
N THR A 182 -4.72 -4.76 -6.21
CA THR A 182 -5.25 -4.43 -4.87
C THR A 182 -6.60 -5.07 -4.54
N ASP A 183 -7.37 -5.45 -5.57
CA ASP A 183 -8.64 -6.16 -5.45
C ASP A 183 -8.52 -7.70 -5.49
N GLY A 184 -7.27 -8.21 -5.50
CA GLY A 184 -6.96 -9.65 -5.55
C GLY A 184 -6.97 -10.27 -6.93
N PHE A 185 -7.28 -9.51 -7.99
CA PHE A 185 -7.19 -10.00 -9.38
C PHE A 185 -5.73 -10.12 -9.86
N ASN A 186 -5.55 -10.77 -11.02
CA ASN A 186 -4.24 -11.00 -11.65
C ASN A 186 -3.22 -11.68 -10.73
N HIS A 187 -3.73 -12.47 -9.77
CA HIS A 187 -2.88 -13.24 -8.87
C HIS A 187 -2.02 -14.23 -9.64
N ARG A 188 -0.71 -14.16 -9.42
CA ARG A 188 0.28 -15.09 -9.99
C ARG A 188 1.50 -15.23 -9.12
N TYR A 189 2.16 -16.38 -9.20
CA TYR A 189 3.47 -16.57 -8.58
C TYR A 189 4.57 -16.06 -9.50
N VAL A 190 5.59 -15.42 -8.91
CA VAL A 190 6.78 -14.93 -9.63
C VAL A 190 8.06 -15.64 -9.22
N THR A 191 7.98 -16.54 -8.23
CA THR A 191 9.06 -17.49 -7.88
C THR A 191 8.55 -18.92 -7.90
N ALA A 192 9.44 -19.90 -8.14
CA ALA A 192 9.06 -21.30 -8.33
C ALA A 192 8.64 -22.02 -7.03
N GLY A 193 9.19 -21.61 -5.88
CA GLY A 193 8.96 -22.25 -4.58
C GLY A 193 9.91 -23.43 -4.28
N ASP A 194 11.01 -23.48 -4.98
CA ASP A 194 12.10 -24.43 -4.83
C ASP A 194 13.08 -24.02 -3.73
N THR A 195 12.96 -22.81 -3.24
CA THR A 195 13.74 -22.23 -2.15
C THR A 195 12.87 -21.35 -1.25
N VAL A 196 13.33 -21.11 -0.03
CA VAL A 196 12.65 -20.15 0.88
C VAL A 196 12.88 -18.73 0.35
N VAL A 197 11.77 -17.97 0.28
CA VAL A 197 11.77 -16.56 -0.09
C VAL A 197 11.05 -15.75 0.99
N LEU A 198 11.53 -14.51 1.25
CA LEU A 198 11.02 -13.63 2.30
C LEU A 198 11.07 -12.16 1.85
N THR A 199 10.37 -11.31 2.58
CA THR A 199 10.44 -9.84 2.53
C THR A 199 10.50 -9.27 1.10
N PRO A 200 9.50 -9.54 0.25
CA PRO A 200 9.43 -8.93 -1.07
C PRO A 200 9.22 -7.42 -0.95
N HIS A 201 9.84 -6.64 -1.84
CA HIS A 201 9.62 -5.21 -1.96
C HIS A 201 9.60 -4.79 -3.42
N LEU A 202 8.49 -4.21 -3.87
CA LEU A 202 8.30 -3.72 -5.23
C LEU A 202 9.07 -2.42 -5.48
N SER A 203 9.65 -2.30 -6.65
CA SER A 203 10.15 -0.99 -7.11
C SER A 203 8.96 -0.01 -7.27
N PRO A 204 9.18 1.32 -7.20
CA PRO A 204 8.10 2.30 -7.31
C PRO A 204 7.21 2.15 -8.55
N LYS A 205 7.77 1.66 -9.67
CA LYS A 205 7.01 1.35 -10.90
C LYS A 205 6.42 -0.07 -10.92
N ALA A 206 6.59 -0.84 -9.86
CA ALA A 206 6.17 -2.24 -9.75
C ALA A 206 6.60 -3.13 -10.94
N ASN A 207 7.72 -2.80 -11.58
CA ASN A 207 8.31 -3.58 -12.68
C ASN A 207 9.47 -4.48 -12.21
N ARG A 208 10.02 -4.23 -11.02
CA ARG A 208 11.05 -5.04 -10.37
C ARG A 208 10.64 -5.37 -8.94
N LEU A 209 11.21 -6.46 -8.44
CA LEU A 209 11.01 -6.93 -7.09
C LEU A 209 12.36 -7.20 -6.46
N ALA A 210 12.63 -6.62 -5.29
CA ALA A 210 13.73 -7.02 -4.41
C ALA A 210 13.17 -8.00 -3.36
N TYR A 211 13.90 -9.08 -3.06
CA TYR A 211 13.45 -10.07 -2.07
C TYR A 211 14.62 -10.88 -1.54
N VAL A 212 14.44 -11.50 -0.40
CA VAL A 212 15.42 -12.43 0.16
C VAL A 212 15.17 -13.83 -0.41
N SER A 213 16.23 -14.50 -0.87
CA SER A 213 16.23 -15.91 -1.30
C SER A 213 17.29 -16.68 -0.55
N PHE A 214 16.95 -17.91 -0.18
CA PHE A 214 17.88 -18.88 0.43
C PHE A 214 18.46 -19.85 -0.61
N GLU A 215 18.45 -19.48 -1.89
CA GLU A 215 19.13 -20.24 -2.93
C GLU A 215 20.62 -20.35 -2.62
N GLY A 216 21.14 -21.58 -2.60
CA GLY A 216 22.54 -21.84 -2.16
C GLY A 216 22.74 -21.93 -0.64
N GLY A 217 21.65 -21.92 0.16
CA GLY A 217 21.68 -22.18 1.61
C GLY A 217 21.93 -20.97 2.49
N THR A 218 22.28 -19.81 1.92
CA THR A 218 22.49 -18.55 2.66
C THR A 218 21.53 -17.47 2.15
N PRO A 219 20.94 -16.65 3.03
CA PRO A 219 20.03 -15.59 2.64
C PRO A 219 20.73 -14.50 1.85
N GLN A 220 20.21 -14.21 0.66
CA GLN A 220 20.71 -13.14 -0.20
C GLN A 220 19.56 -12.34 -0.81
N VAL A 221 19.71 -11.04 -0.86
CA VAL A 221 18.80 -10.17 -1.61
C VAL A 221 19.02 -10.39 -3.11
N ARG A 222 17.93 -10.69 -3.80
CA ARG A 222 17.86 -10.82 -5.25
C ARG A 222 16.94 -9.76 -5.84
N ILE A 223 17.21 -9.38 -7.08
CA ILE A 223 16.37 -8.50 -7.88
C ILE A 223 15.78 -9.34 -9.00
N LEU A 224 14.45 -9.35 -9.09
CA LEU A 224 13.67 -9.98 -10.17
C LEU A 224 13.09 -8.88 -11.06
N ASP A 225 13.32 -8.98 -12.36
CA ASP A 225 12.53 -8.24 -13.35
C ASP A 225 11.22 -9.01 -13.61
N ILE A 226 10.09 -8.33 -13.37
CA ILE A 226 8.77 -9.00 -13.37
C ILE A 226 8.32 -9.39 -14.78
N ALA A 227 8.78 -8.69 -15.81
CA ALA A 227 8.39 -8.96 -17.19
C ALA A 227 9.25 -10.05 -17.83
N SER A 228 10.56 -9.99 -17.66
CA SER A 228 11.49 -10.96 -18.27
C SER A 228 11.71 -12.21 -17.39
N HIS A 229 11.35 -12.16 -16.12
CA HIS A 229 11.66 -13.16 -15.09
C HIS A 229 13.17 -13.33 -14.85
N GLU A 230 14.01 -12.42 -15.32
CA GLU A 230 15.44 -12.43 -15.04
C GLU A 230 15.70 -12.09 -13.58
N GLN A 231 16.61 -12.87 -12.97
CA GLN A 231 16.98 -12.71 -11.56
C GLN A 231 18.49 -12.52 -11.43
N ARG A 232 18.90 -11.66 -10.52
CA ARG A 232 20.30 -11.45 -10.17
C ARG A 232 20.46 -11.14 -8.67
N PRO A 233 21.59 -11.48 -8.06
CA PRO A 233 21.89 -11.00 -6.70
C PRO A 233 22.04 -9.46 -6.70
N LEU A 234 21.66 -8.83 -5.59
CA LEU A 234 21.85 -7.37 -5.40
C LEU A 234 23.34 -7.04 -5.27
N VAL A 235 24.07 -7.84 -4.46
CA VAL A 235 25.51 -7.74 -4.28
C VAL A 235 26.17 -9.10 -4.53
N ALA A 236 27.32 -9.09 -5.19
CA ALA A 236 27.98 -10.32 -5.68
C ALA A 236 29.00 -10.92 -4.72
N ASN A 237 29.10 -10.44 -3.47
CA ASN A 237 30.17 -10.81 -2.54
C ASN A 237 29.85 -12.03 -1.64
N GLY A 238 28.71 -12.70 -1.83
CA GLY A 238 28.28 -13.85 -1.03
C GLY A 238 27.90 -13.54 0.42
N ALA A 239 27.87 -12.27 0.82
CA ALA A 239 27.44 -11.88 2.16
C ALA A 239 25.94 -12.15 2.39
N MET A 240 25.56 -12.44 3.63
CA MET A 240 24.14 -12.55 4.01
C MET A 240 23.51 -11.16 3.96
N THR A 241 22.42 -11.05 3.19
CA THR A 241 21.70 -9.77 2.99
C THR A 241 20.21 -9.96 3.20
N PHE A 242 19.56 -8.95 3.82
CA PHE A 242 18.16 -9.03 4.28
C PHE A 242 17.42 -7.73 4.05
N ALA A 243 16.08 -7.79 4.17
CA ALA A 243 15.16 -6.66 4.28
C ALA A 243 15.45 -5.53 3.27
N PRO A 244 15.43 -5.80 1.97
CA PRO A 244 15.67 -4.79 0.96
C PRO A 244 14.48 -3.82 0.85
N ARG A 245 14.77 -2.52 0.68
CA ARG A 245 13.77 -1.48 0.38
C ARG A 245 14.28 -0.55 -0.71
N TYR A 246 13.47 -0.32 -1.75
CA TYR A 246 13.77 0.70 -2.75
C TYR A 246 13.61 2.11 -2.18
N SER A 247 14.40 3.06 -2.68
CA SER A 247 14.09 4.48 -2.54
C SER A 247 12.84 4.84 -3.37
N SER A 248 12.15 5.92 -3.02
CA SER A 248 10.92 6.36 -3.69
C SER A 248 11.09 6.67 -5.18
N ASP A 249 12.31 7.06 -5.60
CA ASP A 249 12.69 7.27 -7.01
C ASP A 249 13.15 5.98 -7.72
N GLY A 250 13.29 4.86 -6.98
CA GLY A 250 13.74 3.57 -7.47
C GLY A 250 15.22 3.48 -7.83
N SER A 251 16.02 4.52 -7.55
CA SER A 251 17.43 4.58 -7.93
C SER A 251 18.35 3.80 -6.99
N LYS A 252 17.94 3.63 -5.73
CA LYS A 252 18.73 2.99 -4.67
C LYS A 252 17.94 1.88 -3.99
N ILE A 253 18.68 0.98 -3.33
CA ILE A 253 18.15 -0.02 -2.40
C ILE A 253 18.92 0.11 -1.10
N VAL A 254 18.22 0.29 0.01
CA VAL A 254 18.74 0.15 1.36
C VAL A 254 18.44 -1.28 1.84
N PHE A 255 19.36 -1.88 2.58
CA PHE A 255 19.24 -3.27 3.01
C PHE A 255 20.16 -3.55 4.21
N SER A 256 19.92 -4.64 4.89
CA SER A 256 20.78 -5.12 5.97
C SER A 256 21.81 -6.11 5.42
N MET A 257 23.06 -6.01 5.84
CA MET A 257 24.12 -6.96 5.48
C MET A 257 24.88 -7.40 6.71
N MET A 258 25.01 -8.72 6.87
CA MET A 258 25.75 -9.33 7.96
C MET A 258 27.21 -9.56 7.55
N LEU A 259 28.13 -9.05 8.36
CA LEU A 259 29.55 -9.32 8.27
C LEU A 259 30.05 -9.86 9.61
N GLY A 260 30.39 -11.14 9.64
CA GLY A 260 30.70 -11.87 10.91
C GLY A 260 29.45 -12.02 11.76
N ALA A 261 29.49 -11.57 13.00
CA ALA A 261 28.38 -11.65 13.95
C ALA A 261 27.51 -10.37 14.01
N ASN A 262 27.86 -9.32 13.26
CA ASN A 262 27.16 -8.04 13.26
C ASN A 262 26.38 -7.82 11.95
N SER A 263 25.26 -7.13 12.06
CA SER A 263 24.44 -6.68 10.93
C SER A 263 24.37 -5.17 10.92
N ASP A 264 24.61 -4.58 9.76
CA ASP A 264 24.58 -3.12 9.56
C ASP A 264 23.70 -2.76 8.35
N ILE A 265 23.32 -1.51 8.31
CA ILE A 265 22.56 -0.93 7.18
C ILE A 265 23.52 -0.51 6.08
N TYR A 266 23.18 -0.92 4.85
CA TYR A 266 23.93 -0.57 3.63
C TYR A 266 22.99 0.03 2.60
N VAL A 267 23.53 0.83 1.70
CA VAL A 267 22.84 1.35 0.52
C VAL A 267 23.65 1.02 -0.73
N VAL A 268 22.93 0.71 -1.82
CA VAL A 268 23.54 0.47 -3.14
C VAL A 268 22.65 1.02 -4.24
N ASN A 269 23.20 1.29 -5.43
CA ASN A 269 22.40 1.60 -6.61
C ASN A 269 21.52 0.40 -6.98
N ALA A 270 20.26 0.62 -7.34
CA ALA A 270 19.30 -0.44 -7.68
C ALA A 270 19.74 -1.29 -8.89
N ASN A 271 20.65 -0.78 -9.73
CA ASN A 271 21.25 -1.53 -10.83
C ASN A 271 22.50 -2.32 -10.43
N GLY A 272 22.90 -2.27 -9.16
CA GLY A 272 24.10 -2.91 -8.62
C GLY A 272 25.26 -1.96 -8.42
N GLY A 273 26.39 -2.49 -7.94
CA GLY A 273 27.59 -1.73 -7.62
C GLY A 273 28.15 -2.10 -6.26
N LEU A 274 29.07 -1.29 -5.75
CA LEU A 274 29.63 -1.48 -4.42
C LEU A 274 28.68 -0.91 -3.37
N PRO A 275 28.26 -1.71 -2.36
CA PRO A 275 27.44 -1.23 -1.27
C PRO A 275 28.23 -0.27 -0.36
N GLN A 276 27.57 0.82 0.03
CA GLN A 276 28.08 1.77 1.02
C GLN A 276 27.49 1.41 2.39
N ARG A 277 28.33 1.20 3.40
CA ARG A 277 27.91 1.02 4.79
C ARG A 277 27.45 2.33 5.39
N LEU A 278 26.30 2.33 6.06
CA LEU A 278 25.72 3.53 6.69
C LEU A 278 25.81 3.49 8.21
N THR A 279 25.68 2.31 8.84
CA THR A 279 25.79 2.16 10.30
C THR A 279 27.05 1.37 10.69
N THR A 280 27.60 1.65 11.87
CA THR A 280 28.84 1.05 12.38
C THR A 280 28.74 0.68 13.87
N SER A 281 27.53 0.70 14.43
CA SER A 281 27.29 0.32 15.82
C SER A 281 27.60 -1.16 16.05
N PRO A 282 28.02 -1.57 17.26
CA PRO A 282 28.16 -2.99 17.60
C PRO A 282 26.80 -3.72 17.74
N GLY A 283 25.67 -2.99 17.75
CA GLY A 283 24.32 -3.56 17.74
C GLY A 283 23.93 -4.10 16.37
N ILE A 284 22.94 -4.97 16.36
CA ILE A 284 22.33 -5.53 15.15
C ILE A 284 21.37 -4.49 14.58
N ASP A 285 21.71 -3.93 13.42
CA ASP A 285 20.89 -2.95 12.70
C ASP A 285 20.23 -3.65 11.51
N THR A 286 18.88 -3.57 11.45
CA THR A 286 18.09 -4.28 10.42
C THR A 286 16.85 -3.48 9.97
N ASP A 287 16.13 -4.02 8.99
CA ASP A 287 14.84 -3.54 8.47
C ASP A 287 14.79 -2.03 8.14
N PRO A 288 15.71 -1.55 7.29
CA PRO A 288 15.72 -0.13 6.93
C PRO A 288 14.59 0.25 5.97
N SER A 289 14.08 1.48 6.09
CA SER A 289 13.11 2.08 5.16
C SER A 289 13.44 3.55 4.90
N PHE A 290 13.47 3.96 3.62
CA PHE A 290 13.67 5.37 3.26
C PHE A 290 12.46 6.23 3.60
N SER A 291 12.69 7.49 3.96
CA SER A 291 11.65 8.52 3.89
C SER A 291 11.27 8.78 2.42
N PRO A 292 10.03 9.22 2.13
CA PRO A 292 9.57 9.39 0.74
C PRO A 292 10.35 10.45 -0.05
N ASP A 293 10.96 11.43 0.63
CA ASP A 293 11.87 12.41 0.03
C ASP A 293 13.31 11.90 -0.14
N GLY A 294 13.60 10.68 0.32
CA GLY A 294 14.91 10.04 0.26
C GLY A 294 15.98 10.66 1.17
N SER A 295 15.62 11.61 2.04
CA SER A 295 16.58 12.33 2.89
C SER A 295 16.94 11.58 4.17
N LYS A 296 16.09 10.64 4.62
CA LYS A 296 16.26 9.90 5.87
C LYS A 296 16.03 8.41 5.68
N ILE A 297 16.48 7.63 6.67
CA ILE A 297 16.25 6.20 6.80
C ILE A 297 15.81 5.92 8.24
N VAL A 298 14.68 5.20 8.40
CA VAL A 298 14.29 4.57 9.66
C VAL A 298 14.80 3.13 9.65
N PHE A 299 15.23 2.61 10.78
CA PHE A 299 15.70 1.23 10.92
C PHE A 299 15.53 0.73 12.35
N GLU A 300 15.59 -0.56 12.57
CA GLU A 300 15.64 -1.14 13.91
C GLU A 300 17.07 -1.41 14.36
N SER A 301 17.32 -1.31 15.67
CA SER A 301 18.60 -1.58 16.28
C SER A 301 18.43 -2.06 17.73
N ASP A 302 19.25 -3.05 18.14
CA ASP A 302 19.30 -3.53 19.50
C ASP A 302 20.40 -2.86 20.35
N ARG A 303 21.09 -1.85 19.80
CA ARG A 303 22.21 -1.14 20.46
C ARG A 303 21.89 -0.55 21.84
N SER A 304 20.62 -0.36 22.16
CA SER A 304 20.14 0.12 23.45
C SER A 304 19.67 -0.99 24.41
N GLY A 305 20.01 -2.25 24.12
CA GLY A 305 19.71 -3.44 24.94
C GLY A 305 18.42 -4.18 24.53
N SER A 306 17.61 -3.58 23.65
CA SER A 306 16.45 -4.23 23.00
C SER A 306 16.19 -3.56 21.65
N GLN A 307 15.53 -4.27 20.75
CA GLN A 307 15.17 -3.74 19.43
C GLN A 307 14.29 -2.49 19.54
N GLN A 308 14.79 -1.39 18.99
CA GLN A 308 14.16 -0.08 18.99
C GLN A 308 14.29 0.58 17.62
N LEU A 309 13.46 1.56 17.34
CA LEU A 309 13.51 2.31 16.09
C LEU A 309 14.46 3.50 16.20
N TYR A 310 15.27 3.64 15.17
CA TYR A 310 16.21 4.75 15.00
C TYR A 310 15.94 5.42 13.65
N VAL A 311 16.24 6.70 13.56
CA VAL A 311 16.24 7.47 12.32
C VAL A 311 17.63 8.08 12.13
N MET A 312 18.13 8.05 10.89
CA MET A 312 19.37 8.71 10.46
C MET A 312 19.15 9.48 9.16
N ASN A 313 20.09 10.34 8.78
CA ASN A 313 20.13 10.88 7.43
C ASN A 313 20.50 9.78 6.42
N ALA A 314 20.15 9.94 5.15
CA ALA A 314 20.42 8.95 4.10
C ALA A 314 21.91 8.71 3.82
N ASP A 315 22.80 9.57 4.33
CA ASP A 315 24.25 9.41 4.30
C ASP A 315 24.83 8.65 5.51
N GLY A 316 23.98 8.24 6.47
CA GLY A 316 24.35 7.55 7.71
C GLY A 316 24.62 8.48 8.89
N SER A 317 24.56 9.80 8.71
CA SER A 317 24.79 10.76 9.80
C SER A 317 23.54 10.98 10.67
N ASN A 318 23.74 11.58 11.86
CA ASN A 318 22.67 12.01 12.77
C ASN A 318 21.72 10.89 13.23
N GLU A 319 22.27 9.72 13.53
CA GLU A 319 21.50 8.61 14.10
C GLU A 319 20.86 9.01 15.45
N ARG A 320 19.57 8.77 15.59
CA ARG A 320 18.85 9.01 16.85
C ARG A 320 17.73 7.99 17.07
N ARG A 321 17.56 7.55 18.30
CA ARG A 321 16.44 6.70 18.71
C ARG A 321 15.13 7.49 18.69
N ILE A 322 14.03 6.86 18.24
CA ILE A 322 12.68 7.46 18.18
C ILE A 322 11.62 6.65 18.94
N SER A 323 11.88 5.40 19.33
CA SER A 323 10.95 4.59 20.14
C SER A 323 11.46 4.46 21.57
N PHE A 324 10.58 4.71 22.57
CA PHE A 324 10.94 4.73 24.00
C PHE A 324 9.98 3.91 24.87
N GLY A 325 8.94 3.32 24.29
CA GLY A 325 7.99 2.45 24.98
C GLY A 325 8.60 1.11 25.41
N GLY A 326 7.91 0.40 26.27
CA GLY A 326 8.31 -0.95 26.67
C GLY A 326 8.09 -1.96 25.55
N GLY A 327 8.93 -3.01 25.49
CA GLY A 327 8.89 -4.05 24.48
C GLY A 327 9.85 -3.80 23.33
N TRP A 328 9.64 -4.53 22.22
CA TRP A 328 10.46 -4.48 21.02
C TRP A 328 9.70 -3.80 19.90
N TYR A 329 10.41 -3.05 19.07
CA TYR A 329 9.89 -2.39 17.89
C TYR A 329 10.62 -2.91 16.67
N ALA A 330 9.89 -3.30 15.63
CA ALA A 330 10.45 -3.96 14.44
C ALA A 330 9.70 -3.54 13.16
N ALA A 331 10.28 -3.91 12.02
CA ALA A 331 9.71 -3.73 10.69
C ALA A 331 9.16 -2.32 10.45
N PRO A 332 9.94 -1.24 10.65
CA PRO A 332 9.47 0.12 10.43
C PRO A 332 9.29 0.40 8.94
N GLU A 333 8.19 1.07 8.59
CA GLU A 333 7.95 1.55 7.23
C GLU A 333 7.45 2.99 7.26
N TRP A 334 8.08 3.85 6.47
CA TRP A 334 7.70 5.26 6.36
C TRP A 334 6.47 5.43 5.48
N SER A 335 5.49 6.22 5.90
CA SER A 335 4.31 6.51 5.09
C SER A 335 4.68 7.29 3.81
N PRO A 336 4.00 7.07 2.68
CA PRO A 336 4.28 7.76 1.42
C PRO A 336 4.20 9.30 1.49
N ASP A 337 3.41 9.86 2.41
CA ASP A 337 3.31 11.31 2.65
C ASP A 337 4.38 11.87 3.61
N GLY A 338 5.18 10.98 4.23
CA GLY A 338 6.27 11.35 5.12
C GLY A 338 5.87 11.71 6.55
N ASN A 339 4.58 11.65 6.89
CA ASN A 339 4.07 12.12 8.16
C ASN A 339 4.12 11.08 9.28
N LEU A 340 4.13 9.79 8.94
CA LEU A 340 4.06 8.69 9.90
C LEU A 340 5.10 7.61 9.60
N ILE A 341 5.42 6.83 10.64
CA ILE A 341 6.15 5.57 10.55
C ILE A 341 5.24 4.49 11.14
N ALA A 342 4.90 3.46 10.33
CA ALA A 342 4.26 2.26 10.82
C ALA A 342 5.33 1.28 11.33
N TYR A 343 4.98 0.45 12.30
CA TYR A 343 5.89 -0.52 12.88
C TYR A 343 5.14 -1.67 13.53
N THR A 344 5.83 -2.78 13.75
CA THR A 344 5.39 -3.85 14.63
C THR A 344 5.93 -3.61 16.04
N ARG A 345 5.05 -3.62 17.05
CA ARG A 345 5.43 -3.61 18.46
C ARG A 345 5.17 -4.96 19.09
N ARG A 346 6.19 -5.51 19.73
CA ARG A 346 6.09 -6.74 20.51
C ARG A 346 6.14 -6.44 21.99
N SER A 347 5.03 -6.67 22.71
CA SER A 347 4.92 -6.40 24.14
C SER A 347 3.96 -7.41 24.77
N ALA A 348 4.28 -7.89 25.99
CA ALA A 348 3.46 -8.83 26.76
C ALA A 348 3.01 -10.09 25.96
N GLY A 349 3.85 -10.57 25.05
CA GLY A 349 3.56 -11.76 24.23
C GLY A 349 2.71 -11.51 22.99
N ALA A 350 2.19 -10.29 22.78
CA ALA A 350 1.48 -9.88 21.57
C ALA A 350 2.40 -9.14 20.60
N ARG A 351 2.11 -9.25 19.29
CA ARG A 351 2.64 -8.39 18.22
C ARG A 351 1.49 -7.56 17.67
N GLN A 352 1.70 -6.27 17.56
CA GLN A 352 0.65 -5.33 17.17
C GLN A 352 1.21 -4.27 16.23
N ILE A 353 0.41 -3.83 15.27
CA ILE A 353 0.77 -2.72 14.40
C ILE A 353 0.52 -1.40 15.13
N GLY A 354 1.51 -0.53 15.09
CA GLY A 354 1.45 0.83 15.60
C GLY A 354 1.94 1.84 14.57
N ILE A 355 1.69 3.11 14.87
CA ILE A 355 2.20 4.27 14.13
C ILE A 355 2.77 5.29 15.10
N MET A 356 3.72 6.08 14.62
CA MET A 356 4.26 7.26 15.31
C MET A 356 4.70 8.34 14.32
N ASN A 357 4.88 9.55 14.81
CA ASN A 357 5.53 10.61 14.04
C ASN A 357 7.03 10.30 13.83
N PRO A 358 7.67 10.84 12.78
CA PRO A 358 9.10 10.61 12.53
C PRO A 358 10.05 11.10 13.62
N ASP A 359 9.57 11.95 14.53
CA ASP A 359 10.32 12.40 15.72
C ASP A 359 10.14 11.48 16.94
N GLY A 360 9.27 10.46 16.85
CA GLY A 360 8.96 9.50 17.90
C GLY A 360 7.77 9.88 18.77
N THR A 361 7.16 11.04 18.53
CA THR A 361 5.93 11.47 19.24
C THR A 361 4.68 10.83 18.63
N GLY A 362 3.53 10.95 19.28
CA GLY A 362 2.25 10.51 18.74
C GLY A 362 2.11 9.00 18.59
N GLU A 363 2.86 8.21 19.35
CA GLU A 363 2.78 6.75 19.33
C GLU A 363 1.34 6.28 19.58
N LYS A 364 0.83 5.44 18.65
CA LYS A 364 -0.51 4.88 18.72
C LYS A 364 -0.50 3.43 18.24
N THR A 365 -1.01 2.52 19.05
CA THR A 365 -1.29 1.13 18.66
C THR A 365 -2.59 1.09 17.87
N LEU A 366 -2.56 0.49 16.68
CA LEU A 366 -3.71 0.41 15.76
C LEU A 366 -4.45 -0.92 15.87
N THR A 367 -3.75 -2.02 16.14
CA THR A 367 -4.37 -3.34 16.17
C THR A 367 -4.38 -3.94 17.58
N ARG A 368 -5.31 -4.88 17.79
CA ARG A 368 -5.44 -5.63 19.06
C ARG A 368 -5.24 -7.13 18.86
N GLY A 369 -4.79 -7.55 17.69
CA GLY A 369 -4.50 -8.94 17.39
C GLY A 369 -3.30 -9.45 18.20
N PRO A 370 -3.21 -10.76 18.45
CA PRO A 370 -2.10 -11.34 19.21
C PRO A 370 -0.81 -11.49 18.39
N ALA A 371 -0.91 -11.48 17.06
CA ALA A 371 0.20 -11.83 16.16
C ALA A 371 0.12 -11.07 14.83
N ASP A 372 0.06 -9.74 14.91
CA ASP A 372 0.07 -8.83 13.76
C ASP A 372 1.50 -8.36 13.49
N ASP A 373 1.96 -8.41 12.23
CA ASP A 373 3.35 -8.14 11.86
C ASP A 373 3.48 -7.54 10.45
N SER A 374 4.66 -7.00 10.13
CA SER A 374 5.07 -6.58 8.77
C SER A 374 4.08 -5.59 8.14
N PRO A 375 3.93 -4.38 8.70
CA PRO A 375 3.05 -3.36 8.11
C PRO A 375 3.59 -2.90 6.75
N SER A 376 2.71 -2.61 5.80
CA SER A 376 3.02 -1.95 4.54
C SER A 376 1.95 -0.92 4.16
N TRP A 377 2.38 0.27 3.76
CA TRP A 377 1.52 1.40 3.47
C TRP A 377 0.89 1.35 2.09
N ALA A 378 -0.39 1.69 2.01
CA ALA A 378 -0.99 2.09 0.73
C ALA A 378 -0.44 3.44 0.26
N ALA A 379 -0.45 3.68 -1.06
CA ALA A 379 -0.04 4.96 -1.66
C ALA A 379 -0.78 6.18 -1.08
N SER A 380 -2.00 5.98 -0.57
CA SER A 380 -2.82 7.02 0.06
C SER A 380 -2.30 7.50 1.42
N SER A 381 -1.38 6.79 2.06
CA SER A 381 -0.98 6.99 3.46
C SER A 381 -2.14 6.90 4.48
N ARG A 382 -3.27 6.31 4.08
CA ARG A 382 -4.48 6.20 4.92
C ARG A 382 -4.84 4.77 5.28
N GLU A 383 -4.17 3.81 4.65
CA GLU A 383 -4.36 2.38 4.88
C GLU A 383 -3.03 1.69 5.07
N ILE A 384 -3.04 0.66 5.89
CA ILE A 384 -1.90 -0.23 6.14
C ILE A 384 -2.36 -1.66 5.87
N MET A 385 -1.56 -2.41 5.11
CA MET A 385 -1.64 -3.85 5.00
C MET A 385 -0.69 -4.47 6.00
N PHE A 386 -1.04 -5.62 6.57
CA PHE A 386 -0.21 -6.36 7.50
C PHE A 386 -0.57 -7.84 7.49
N GLU A 387 0.30 -8.67 8.02
CA GLU A 387 -0.02 -10.07 8.27
C GLU A 387 -0.56 -10.27 9.69
N ARG A 388 -1.48 -11.23 9.81
CA ARG A 388 -1.97 -11.74 11.10
C ARG A 388 -1.89 -13.25 11.11
N ALA A 389 -1.13 -13.81 12.04
CA ALA A 389 -1.12 -15.25 12.25
C ALA A 389 -2.30 -15.68 13.14
N ASP A 390 -2.94 -16.78 12.79
CA ASP A 390 -3.94 -17.44 13.62
C ASP A 390 -3.29 -18.27 14.76
N ALA A 391 -4.10 -18.94 15.58
CA ALA A 391 -3.62 -19.74 16.70
C ALA A 391 -2.72 -20.92 16.28
N SER A 392 -2.78 -21.35 15.02
CA SER A 392 -1.91 -22.38 14.45
C SER A 392 -0.59 -21.80 13.87
N GLY A 393 -0.42 -20.48 13.91
CA GLY A 393 0.69 -19.76 13.31
C GLY A 393 0.55 -19.56 11.79
N ARG A 394 -0.62 -19.81 11.21
CA ARG A 394 -0.85 -19.62 9.78
C ARG A 394 -1.17 -18.15 9.48
N PRO A 395 -0.35 -17.47 8.64
CA PRO A 395 -0.56 -16.06 8.36
C PRO A 395 -1.66 -15.82 7.34
N ALA A 396 -2.34 -14.68 7.47
CA ALA A 396 -3.27 -14.14 6.49
C ALA A 396 -3.08 -12.62 6.39
N LEU A 397 -3.34 -12.05 5.22
CA LEU A 397 -3.23 -10.63 5.00
C LEU A 397 -4.50 -9.89 5.44
N PHE A 398 -4.30 -8.75 6.07
CA PHE A 398 -5.34 -7.84 6.53
C PHE A 398 -5.05 -6.42 6.06
N ARG A 399 -6.11 -5.63 5.87
CA ARG A 399 -6.06 -4.18 5.62
C ARG A 399 -6.69 -3.44 6.79
N LEU A 400 -6.12 -2.31 7.13
CA LEU A 400 -6.55 -1.44 8.22
C LEU A 400 -6.57 0.00 7.73
N THR A 401 -7.67 0.72 7.95
CA THR A 401 -7.74 2.18 7.76
C THR A 401 -7.37 2.90 9.06
N LEU A 402 -6.77 4.09 8.94
CA LEU A 402 -6.33 4.87 10.13
C LEU A 402 -7.49 5.49 10.93
N ASP A 403 -8.71 5.38 10.44
CA ASP A 403 -9.93 5.87 11.10
C ASP A 403 -10.34 5.05 12.34
N GLY A 404 -9.67 3.91 12.58
CA GLY A 404 -9.95 3.04 13.72
C GLY A 404 -11.00 1.97 13.45
N SER A 405 -11.41 1.77 12.20
CA SER A 405 -12.26 0.64 11.82
C SER A 405 -11.54 -0.70 12.03
N GLU A 406 -12.33 -1.77 12.21
CA GLU A 406 -11.77 -3.11 12.39
C GLU A 406 -11.01 -3.58 11.14
N PRO A 407 -9.84 -4.23 11.31
CA PRO A 407 -9.07 -4.76 10.20
C PRO A 407 -9.87 -5.76 9.37
N ARG A 408 -9.81 -5.64 8.05
CA ARG A 408 -10.49 -6.51 7.09
C ARG A 408 -9.52 -7.53 6.52
N ARG A 409 -9.89 -8.81 6.59
CA ARG A 409 -9.12 -9.88 5.97
C ARG A 409 -9.19 -9.78 4.45
N MET A 410 -8.05 -9.93 3.78
CA MET A 410 -8.00 -10.02 2.33
C MET A 410 -8.36 -11.43 1.84
N ASN A 411 -9.07 -11.48 0.73
CA ASN A 411 -9.37 -12.74 0.06
C ASN A 411 -8.21 -13.13 -0.86
N ILE A 412 -7.30 -13.95 -0.36
CA ILE A 412 -6.16 -14.49 -1.10
C ILE A 412 -6.26 -16.02 -1.17
N PRO A 413 -5.73 -16.66 -2.25
CA PRO A 413 -5.89 -18.10 -2.47
C PRO A 413 -5.26 -19.00 -1.40
N GLN A 414 -4.23 -18.51 -0.71
CA GLN A 414 -3.44 -19.26 0.26
C GLN A 414 -3.08 -18.41 1.47
N ALA A 415 -2.41 -18.98 2.47
CA ALA A 415 -1.81 -18.22 3.55
C ALA A 415 -0.80 -17.20 2.98
N GLY A 416 -0.69 -16.05 3.60
CA GLY A 416 0.18 -14.97 3.11
C GLY A 416 0.85 -14.21 4.24
N SER A 417 2.16 -13.98 4.08
CA SER A 417 3.01 -13.20 4.98
C SER A 417 3.82 -12.15 4.23
N ASP A 418 4.52 -11.29 4.95
CA ASP A 418 5.41 -10.26 4.42
C ASP A 418 4.78 -9.45 3.27
N PRO A 419 3.65 -8.77 3.45
CA PRO A 419 3.03 -7.99 2.38
C PRO A 419 3.86 -6.75 2.05
N ASP A 420 3.87 -6.40 0.76
CA ASP A 420 4.39 -5.14 0.25
C ASP A 420 3.38 -4.51 -0.71
N TRP A 421 2.99 -3.29 -0.43
CA TRP A 421 2.01 -2.56 -1.23
C TRP A 421 2.70 -1.47 -2.04
N SER A 422 2.76 -1.63 -3.36
CA SER A 422 3.43 -0.64 -4.22
C SER A 422 2.73 0.72 -4.18
N GLY A 423 3.47 1.76 -4.56
CA GLY A 423 2.87 3.01 -4.99
C GLY A 423 1.97 2.85 -6.22
N SER A 424 1.35 3.94 -6.67
CA SER A 424 0.59 3.95 -7.93
C SER A 424 1.50 3.60 -9.10
N ILE A 425 1.03 2.73 -9.98
CA ILE A 425 1.77 2.27 -11.17
C ILE A 425 1.39 3.17 -12.35
N ASP A 426 2.20 4.17 -12.65
CA ASP A 426 2.03 5.03 -13.83
C ASP A 426 2.71 4.47 -15.09
#